data_7810562f33858b50e402b17bcfc0dc33
#
_entry.id   7810562f33858b50e402b17bcfc0dc33
#
_cell.length_a   1.000
_cell.length_b   1.000
_cell.length_c   1.000
_cell.angle_alpha   90.00
_cell.angle_beta   90.00
_cell.angle_gamma   90.00
#
_symmetry.space_group_name_H-M   'P 1'
#
loop_
_entity.id
_entity.type
_entity.pdbx_description
1 polymer ?
#
loop_
_entity_poly.entity_id
_entity_poly.type
_entity_poly.pdbx_seq_one_letter_code
_entity_poly.pdbx_strand_id
1 'polypeptide(L)'
;KLGKPNLPLTAGCSGGCTRDVIDQTIAAHRKGADFALVLISSYFHFALTPAAIVDFFREVADNSPIPIVIYNFPDVVAGLDVNSEMLDKLSAHPNICAVKLTCGGIAKVARVAETNDPSRFAALAGQGDWLFPALSVGGTGCIAGIANVFPRVTKFGPCRHRNRC
;
A
#
# COMPACT_ATOMS: atom_id res chain seq x y z
N LYS A 1 3.13 -2.08 -20.67
CA LYS A 1 1.68 -1.91 -20.39
C LYS A 1 0.78 -2.65 -21.37
N LEU A 2 1.27 -3.70 -22.08
CA LEU A 2 0.51 -4.67 -22.90
C LEU A 2 -0.59 -4.02 -23.79
N GLY A 3 -0.26 -2.93 -24.47
CA GLY A 3 -1.22 -2.24 -25.36
C GLY A 3 -2.26 -1.36 -24.64
N LYS A 4 -2.19 -1.22 -23.29
CA LYS A 4 -3.05 -0.34 -22.49
C LYS A 4 -2.21 0.72 -21.78
N PRO A 5 -1.78 1.79 -22.46
CA PRO A 5 -0.83 2.77 -21.92
C PRO A 5 -1.35 3.49 -20.65
N ASN A 6 -2.66 3.62 -20.50
CA ASN A 6 -3.30 4.30 -19.37
C ASN A 6 -3.61 3.37 -18.18
N LEU A 7 -3.24 2.08 -18.24
CA LEU A 7 -3.41 1.18 -17.10
C LEU A 7 -2.26 1.41 -16.13
N PRO A 8 -2.54 1.78 -14.86
CA PRO A 8 -1.48 1.96 -13.86
C PRO A 8 -0.78 0.62 -13.59
N LEU A 9 0.56 0.66 -13.54
CA LEU A 9 1.41 -0.48 -13.25
C LEU A 9 2.08 -0.28 -11.90
N THR A 10 1.80 -1.18 -10.95
CA THR A 10 2.44 -1.20 -9.63
C THR A 10 3.45 -2.34 -9.57
N ALA A 11 4.69 -2.02 -9.28
CA ALA A 11 5.76 -3.01 -9.11
C ALA A 11 5.99 -3.32 -7.63
N GLY A 12 6.07 -4.61 -7.26
CA GLY A 12 6.50 -5.02 -5.93
C GLY A 12 7.99 -4.76 -5.74
N CYS A 13 8.34 -4.03 -4.67
CA CYS A 13 9.72 -3.71 -4.31
C CYS A 13 9.95 -4.12 -2.85
N SER A 14 10.80 -5.11 -2.64
CA SER A 14 11.16 -5.60 -1.30
C SER A 14 12.58 -6.15 -1.32
N GLY A 15 13.34 -5.88 -0.28
CA GLY A 15 14.74 -6.27 -0.21
C GLY A 15 15.23 -6.45 1.22
N GLY A 16 16.47 -6.91 1.36
CA GLY A 16 17.12 -7.13 2.64
C GLY A 16 17.50 -5.84 3.39
N CYS A 17 17.63 -4.73 2.68
CA CYS A 17 17.96 -3.41 3.25
C CYS A 17 17.32 -2.27 2.44
N THR A 18 17.35 -1.05 3.00
CA THR A 18 16.78 0.16 2.37
C THR A 18 17.34 0.41 0.97
N ARG A 19 18.65 0.25 0.80
CA ARG A 19 19.33 0.46 -0.50
C ARG A 19 18.77 -0.48 -1.58
N ASP A 20 18.59 -1.76 -1.28
CA ASP A 20 18.04 -2.73 -2.24
C ASP A 20 16.65 -2.32 -2.69
N VAL A 21 15.81 -1.82 -1.77
CA VAL A 21 14.46 -1.38 -2.09
C VAL A 21 14.47 -0.12 -2.95
N ILE A 22 15.33 0.85 -2.65
CA ILE A 22 15.52 2.06 -3.47
C ILE A 22 15.93 1.66 -4.90
N ASP A 23 16.94 0.82 -5.04
CA ASP A 23 17.43 0.37 -6.35
C ASP A 23 16.34 -0.35 -7.16
N GLN A 24 15.48 -1.13 -6.49
CA GLN A 24 14.30 -1.75 -7.11
C GLN A 24 13.26 -0.72 -7.58
N THR A 25 12.99 0.35 -6.82
CA THR A 25 12.05 1.40 -7.25
C THR A 25 12.58 2.12 -8.49
N ILE A 26 13.89 2.40 -8.55
CA ILE A 26 14.57 3.01 -9.71
C ILE A 26 14.47 2.07 -10.93
N ALA A 27 14.75 0.77 -10.73
CA ALA A 27 14.63 -0.22 -11.80
C ALA A 27 13.19 -0.38 -12.30
N ALA A 28 12.21 -0.36 -11.40
CA ALA A 28 10.79 -0.42 -11.73
C ALA A 28 10.35 0.80 -12.57
N HIS A 29 10.75 2.00 -12.15
CA HIS A 29 10.51 3.23 -12.91
C HIS A 29 11.07 3.15 -14.33
N ARG A 30 12.33 2.75 -14.49
CA ARG A 30 12.97 2.59 -15.81
C ARG A 30 12.24 1.61 -16.72
N LYS A 31 11.50 0.64 -16.14
CA LYS A 31 10.67 -0.34 -16.87
C LYS A 31 9.22 0.13 -17.05
N GLY A 32 8.89 1.34 -16.66
CA GLY A 32 7.58 1.96 -16.88
C GLY A 32 6.54 1.67 -15.80
N ALA A 33 6.95 1.30 -14.57
CA ALA A 33 6.05 1.27 -13.44
C ALA A 33 5.64 2.68 -13.03
N ASP A 34 4.39 2.83 -12.61
CA ASP A 34 3.81 4.10 -12.15
C ASP A 34 3.88 4.21 -10.62
N PHE A 35 3.91 3.06 -9.92
CA PHE A 35 3.94 2.97 -8.45
C PHE A 35 4.86 1.83 -8.00
N ALA A 36 5.44 1.97 -6.81
CA ALA A 36 6.17 0.91 -6.13
C ALA A 36 5.38 0.43 -4.89
N LEU A 37 5.08 -0.87 -4.81
CA LEU A 37 4.48 -1.50 -3.63
C LEU A 37 5.60 -2.02 -2.73
N VAL A 38 5.80 -1.37 -1.58
CA VAL A 38 6.97 -1.55 -0.73
C VAL A 38 6.61 -2.29 0.56
N LEU A 39 7.20 -3.48 0.75
CA LEU A 39 7.24 -4.18 2.04
C LEU A 39 8.41 -3.69 2.88
N ILE A 40 8.24 -3.66 4.20
CA ILE A 40 9.35 -3.39 5.11
C ILE A 40 10.40 -4.50 5.01
N SER A 41 11.68 -4.12 5.06
CA SER A 41 12.77 -5.07 5.23
C SER A 41 12.69 -5.73 6.61
N SER A 42 12.64 -7.06 6.66
CA SER A 42 12.35 -7.81 7.90
C SER A 42 13.50 -8.71 8.38
N TYR A 43 14.62 -8.73 7.70
CA TYR A 43 15.74 -9.60 8.09
C TYR A 43 16.20 -9.36 9.54
N PHE A 44 16.31 -8.08 9.94
CA PHE A 44 16.64 -7.67 11.30
C PHE A 44 15.41 -7.26 12.11
N HIS A 45 14.27 -7.95 11.94
CA HIS A 45 12.98 -7.59 12.54
C HIS A 45 13.07 -7.35 14.06
N PHE A 46 13.88 -8.13 14.77
CA PHE A 46 14.07 -8.04 16.24
C PHE A 46 14.71 -6.71 16.69
N ALA A 47 15.36 -5.97 15.79
CA ALA A 47 16.00 -4.68 16.08
C ALA A 47 15.21 -3.48 15.54
N LEU A 48 14.13 -3.69 14.79
CA LEU A 48 13.36 -2.61 14.18
C LEU A 48 12.39 -1.99 15.19
N THR A 49 12.64 -0.73 15.50
CA THR A 49 11.72 0.10 16.29
C THR A 49 10.67 0.76 15.40
N PRO A 50 9.54 1.24 15.95
CA PRO A 50 8.56 2.04 15.19
C PRO A 50 9.18 3.25 14.47
N ALA A 51 10.16 3.92 15.07
CA ALA A 51 10.88 5.03 14.45
C ALA A 51 11.69 4.55 13.23
N ALA A 52 12.45 3.46 13.38
CA ALA A 52 13.23 2.89 12.28
C ALA A 52 12.35 2.44 11.10
N ILE A 53 11.13 1.95 11.37
CA ILE A 53 10.16 1.60 10.33
C ILE A 53 9.71 2.85 9.56
N VAL A 54 9.39 3.93 10.27
CA VAL A 54 9.00 5.21 9.65
C VAL A 54 10.15 5.76 8.82
N ASP A 55 11.37 5.77 9.36
CA ASP A 55 12.56 6.27 8.67
C ASP A 55 12.89 5.45 7.41
N PHE A 56 12.74 4.11 7.47
CA PHE A 56 12.87 3.24 6.30
C PHE A 56 11.94 3.68 5.14
N PHE A 57 10.64 3.84 5.41
CA PHE A 57 9.70 4.23 4.37
C PHE A 57 9.94 5.64 3.85
N ARG A 58 10.34 6.57 4.72
CA ARG A 58 10.71 7.94 4.32
C ARG A 58 11.95 7.93 3.42
N GLU A 59 13.00 7.23 3.81
CA GLU A 59 14.23 7.14 3.01
C GLU A 59 13.97 6.50 1.63
N VAL A 60 13.15 5.44 1.57
CA VAL A 60 12.74 4.86 0.28
C VAL A 60 11.94 5.88 -0.54
N ALA A 61 11.01 6.60 0.06
CA ALA A 61 10.17 7.57 -0.64
C ALA A 61 10.96 8.80 -1.14
N ASP A 62 11.93 9.28 -0.35
CA ASP A 62 12.82 10.39 -0.71
C ASP A 62 13.67 10.07 -1.95
N ASN A 63 14.05 8.80 -2.11
CA ASN A 63 14.95 8.34 -3.19
C ASN A 63 14.22 7.60 -4.32
N SER A 64 12.92 7.36 -4.22
CA SER A 64 12.12 6.70 -5.25
C SER A 64 11.67 7.71 -6.31
N PRO A 65 11.92 7.44 -7.62
CA PRO A 65 11.43 8.30 -8.70
C PRO A 65 9.93 8.17 -8.98
N ILE A 66 9.25 7.22 -8.32
CA ILE A 66 7.80 6.98 -8.43
C ILE A 66 7.17 6.91 -7.04
N PRO A 67 5.89 7.28 -6.90
CA PRO A 67 5.17 7.20 -5.63
C PRO A 67 5.18 5.78 -5.07
N ILE A 68 5.34 5.66 -3.74
CA ILE A 68 5.29 4.38 -3.07
C ILE A 68 3.91 4.13 -2.44
N VAL A 69 3.53 2.87 -2.46
CA VAL A 69 2.40 2.30 -1.73
C VAL A 69 2.97 1.42 -0.62
N ILE A 70 2.71 1.76 0.63
CA ILE A 70 3.13 0.93 1.77
C ILE A 70 2.39 -0.41 1.70
N TYR A 71 3.10 -1.53 1.84
CA TYR A 71 2.46 -2.83 1.99
C TYR A 71 2.60 -3.32 3.43
N ASN A 72 1.53 -3.21 4.19
CA ASN A 72 1.48 -3.71 5.57
C ASN A 72 0.92 -5.14 5.59
N PHE A 73 1.81 -6.11 5.70
CA PHE A 73 1.48 -7.54 5.76
C PHE A 73 2.34 -8.25 6.82
N PRO A 74 1.96 -8.18 8.11
CA PRO A 74 2.74 -8.73 9.21
C PRO A 74 3.17 -10.18 9.03
N ASP A 75 2.30 -11.03 8.49
CA ASP A 75 2.56 -12.48 8.35
C ASP A 75 3.79 -12.81 7.48
N VAL A 76 4.16 -11.94 6.54
CA VAL A 76 5.30 -12.16 5.64
C VAL A 76 6.54 -11.35 6.03
N VAL A 77 6.45 -10.54 7.08
CA VAL A 77 7.54 -9.69 7.57
C VAL A 77 7.80 -9.88 9.06
N ALA A 78 7.77 -11.14 9.53
CA ALA A 78 8.08 -11.55 10.89
C ALA A 78 7.24 -10.83 11.98
N GLY A 79 5.99 -10.52 11.69
CA GLY A 79 5.07 -9.88 12.62
C GLY A 79 5.20 -8.36 12.72
N LEU A 80 6.08 -7.73 11.95
CA LEU A 80 6.19 -6.27 11.92
C LEU A 80 4.89 -5.65 11.38
N ASP A 81 4.30 -4.75 12.14
CA ASP A 81 3.04 -4.09 11.80
C ASP A 81 3.22 -2.56 11.77
N VAL A 82 2.87 -1.95 10.66
CA VAL A 82 2.79 -0.48 10.55
C VAL A 82 1.46 -0.05 11.16
N ASN A 83 1.52 0.48 12.37
CA ASN A 83 0.32 0.91 13.09
C ASN A 83 -0.24 2.24 12.56
N SER A 84 -1.41 2.67 13.06
CA SER A 84 -2.09 3.87 12.58
C SER A 84 -1.27 5.14 12.80
N GLU A 85 -0.57 5.28 13.92
CA GLU A 85 0.28 6.46 14.20
C GLU A 85 1.46 6.57 13.24
N MET A 86 2.08 5.43 12.87
CA MET A 86 3.12 5.40 11.84
C MET A 86 2.55 5.78 10.48
N LEU A 87 1.37 5.26 10.14
CA LEU A 87 0.69 5.58 8.87
C LEU A 87 0.33 7.06 8.77
N ASP A 88 -0.13 7.69 9.86
CA ASP A 88 -0.40 9.13 9.89
C ASP A 88 0.88 9.96 9.66
N LYS A 89 2.01 9.55 10.24
CA LYS A 89 3.30 10.20 10.00
C LYS A 89 3.79 10.01 8.56
N LEU A 90 3.52 8.87 7.96
CA LEU A 90 3.95 8.51 6.60
C LEU A 90 3.05 9.13 5.53
N SER A 91 1.75 9.28 5.80
CA SER A 91 0.80 9.89 4.87
C SER A 91 1.10 11.37 4.57
N ALA A 92 1.82 12.04 5.48
CA ALA A 92 2.27 13.42 5.26
C ALA A 92 3.38 13.54 4.19
N HIS A 93 4.04 12.43 3.83
CA HIS A 93 5.14 12.45 2.87
C HIS A 93 4.60 12.57 1.43
N PRO A 94 5.11 13.52 0.60
CA PRO A 94 4.54 13.80 -0.73
C PRO A 94 4.64 12.61 -1.71
N ASN A 95 5.62 11.73 -1.54
CA ASN A 95 5.86 10.58 -2.42
C ASN A 95 5.35 9.24 -1.82
N ILE A 96 4.51 9.29 -0.76
CA ILE A 96 3.78 8.13 -0.21
C ILE A 96 2.30 8.35 -0.46
N CYS A 97 1.70 7.58 -1.37
CA CYS A 97 0.35 7.86 -1.87
C CYS A 97 -0.74 6.90 -1.36
N ALA A 98 -0.37 5.77 -0.78
CA ALA A 98 -1.33 4.78 -0.33
C ALA A 98 -0.74 3.77 0.66
N VAL A 99 -1.62 3.03 1.32
CA VAL A 99 -1.29 1.81 2.04
C VAL A 99 -2.18 0.64 1.60
N LYS A 100 -1.57 -0.52 1.34
CA LYS A 100 -2.24 -1.81 1.20
C LYS A 100 -2.20 -2.54 2.53
N LEU A 101 -3.36 -2.84 3.10
CA LEU A 101 -3.52 -3.44 4.42
C LEU A 101 -3.93 -4.91 4.32
N THR A 102 -3.02 -5.81 4.72
CA THR A 102 -3.23 -7.26 4.85
C THR A 102 -2.89 -7.68 6.29
N CYS A 103 -3.40 -6.94 7.28
CA CYS A 103 -2.99 -7.04 8.69
C CYS A 103 -4.12 -7.50 9.64
N GLY A 104 -5.10 -8.24 9.13
CA GLY A 104 -6.09 -8.95 9.95
C GLY A 104 -7.29 -8.12 10.43
N GLY A 105 -7.49 -6.87 9.98
CA GLY A 105 -8.65 -6.12 10.46
C GLY A 105 -9.03 -4.87 9.67
N ILE A 106 -10.34 -4.66 9.54
CA ILE A 106 -10.94 -3.52 8.84
C ILE A 106 -10.79 -2.21 9.64
N ALA A 107 -10.61 -2.30 10.97
CA ALA A 107 -10.49 -1.14 11.85
C ALA A 107 -9.32 -0.21 11.47
N LYS A 108 -8.21 -0.76 10.98
CA LYS A 108 -7.07 0.06 10.51
C LYS A 108 -7.42 0.80 9.21
N VAL A 109 -8.18 0.15 8.30
CA VAL A 109 -8.70 0.82 7.09
C VAL A 109 -9.57 2.01 7.47
N ALA A 110 -10.51 1.81 8.42
CA ALA A 110 -11.39 2.88 8.90
C ALA A 110 -10.61 4.06 9.49
N ARG A 111 -9.63 3.80 10.37
CA ARG A 111 -8.81 4.87 10.96
C ARG A 111 -8.03 5.65 9.91
N VAL A 112 -7.38 4.95 8.96
CA VAL A 112 -6.63 5.62 7.88
C VAL A 112 -7.54 6.44 6.99
N ALA A 113 -8.73 5.93 6.67
CA ALA A 113 -9.71 6.63 5.83
C ALA A 113 -10.30 7.87 6.52
N GLU A 114 -10.45 7.83 7.86
CA GLU A 114 -10.96 8.95 8.64
C GLU A 114 -9.93 10.09 8.77
N THR A 115 -8.65 9.76 8.92
CA THR A 115 -7.58 10.75 9.18
C THR A 115 -6.93 11.31 7.90
N ASN A 116 -7.21 10.72 6.73
CA ASN A 116 -6.55 11.10 5.49
C ASN A 116 -7.54 11.38 4.33
N ASP A 117 -7.23 12.37 3.52
CA ASP A 117 -7.90 12.58 2.25
C ASP A 117 -7.53 11.43 1.28
N PRO A 118 -8.50 10.65 0.78
CA PRO A 118 -8.24 9.52 -0.10
C PRO A 118 -7.61 9.91 -1.45
N SER A 119 -7.69 11.18 -1.86
CA SER A 119 -7.00 11.69 -3.04
C SER A 119 -5.49 11.86 -2.82
N ARG A 120 -5.07 11.95 -1.57
CA ARG A 120 -3.69 12.11 -1.15
C ARG A 120 -3.08 10.80 -0.65
N PHE A 121 -3.79 10.09 0.22
CA PHE A 121 -3.33 8.84 0.82
C PHE A 121 -4.47 7.81 0.88
N ALA A 122 -4.44 6.87 -0.05
CA ALA A 122 -5.49 5.87 -0.23
C ALA A 122 -5.31 4.67 0.71
N ALA A 123 -6.40 4.22 1.34
CA ALA A 123 -6.44 2.98 2.12
C ALA A 123 -7.01 1.84 1.26
N LEU A 124 -6.18 0.82 0.98
CA LEU A 124 -6.51 -0.31 0.12
C LEU A 124 -6.57 -1.61 0.92
N ALA A 125 -7.62 -2.40 0.73
CA ALA A 125 -7.68 -3.75 1.26
C ALA A 125 -6.69 -4.68 0.56
N GLY A 126 -6.05 -5.58 1.31
CA GLY A 126 -5.11 -6.57 0.78
C GLY A 126 -5.74 -7.92 0.47
N GLN A 127 -6.99 -8.15 0.88
CA GLN A 127 -7.74 -9.39 0.69
C GLN A 127 -9.07 -9.11 -0.01
N GLY A 128 -9.53 -10.06 -0.84
CA GLY A 128 -10.71 -9.86 -1.68
C GLY A 128 -12.02 -9.82 -0.92
N ASP A 129 -12.15 -10.61 0.12
CA ASP A 129 -13.28 -10.64 1.05
C ASP A 129 -13.41 -9.36 1.89
N TRP A 130 -12.32 -8.59 1.99
CA TRP A 130 -12.33 -7.28 2.66
C TRP A 130 -12.71 -6.12 1.75
N LEU A 131 -12.86 -6.32 0.45
CA LEU A 131 -13.19 -5.23 -0.47
C LEU A 131 -14.45 -4.49 -0.07
N PHE A 132 -15.55 -5.21 0.14
CA PHE A 132 -16.81 -4.60 0.53
C PHE A 132 -16.77 -3.93 1.92
N PRO A 133 -16.31 -4.60 2.98
CA PRO A 133 -16.12 -3.95 4.28
C PRO A 133 -15.19 -2.71 4.22
N ALA A 134 -14.10 -2.77 3.47
CA ALA A 134 -13.18 -1.64 3.34
C ALA A 134 -13.85 -0.43 2.69
N LEU A 135 -14.61 -0.64 1.62
CA LEU A 135 -15.37 0.43 0.96
C LEU A 135 -16.44 1.03 1.88
N SER A 136 -17.06 0.20 2.74
CA SER A 136 -18.09 0.66 3.70
C SER A 136 -17.53 1.58 4.78
N VAL A 137 -16.24 1.51 5.08
CA VAL A 137 -15.55 2.35 6.08
C VAL A 137 -14.65 3.41 5.47
N GLY A 138 -14.82 3.75 4.19
CA GLY A 138 -14.08 4.81 3.52
C GLY A 138 -12.79 4.38 2.80
N GLY A 139 -12.46 3.09 2.79
CA GLY A 139 -11.37 2.57 1.94
C GLY A 139 -11.66 2.79 0.46
N THR A 140 -10.63 2.84 -0.37
CA THR A 140 -10.75 3.25 -1.78
C THR A 140 -10.73 2.09 -2.78
N GLY A 141 -10.39 0.87 -2.34
CA GLY A 141 -10.32 -0.30 -3.22
C GLY A 141 -9.52 -1.45 -2.61
N CYS A 142 -9.03 -2.33 -3.47
CA CYS A 142 -8.18 -3.44 -3.03
C CYS A 142 -7.08 -3.77 -4.04
N ILE A 143 -6.00 -4.37 -3.53
CA ILE A 143 -4.99 -5.09 -4.29
C ILE A 143 -4.97 -6.53 -3.76
N ALA A 144 -5.72 -7.43 -4.38
CA ALA A 144 -5.97 -8.76 -3.85
C ALA A 144 -5.70 -9.85 -4.89
N GLY A 145 -5.17 -10.99 -4.45
CA GLY A 145 -4.86 -12.14 -5.31
C GLY A 145 -6.07 -12.70 -6.05
N ILE A 146 -7.27 -12.63 -5.45
CA ILE A 146 -8.52 -13.09 -6.05
C ILE A 146 -8.85 -12.39 -7.38
N ALA A 147 -8.36 -11.16 -7.57
CA ALA A 147 -8.56 -10.40 -8.80
C ALA A 147 -7.91 -11.06 -10.03
N ASN A 148 -6.91 -11.92 -9.84
CA ASN A 148 -6.30 -12.68 -10.93
C ASN A 148 -7.21 -13.80 -11.45
N VAL A 149 -8.07 -14.35 -10.60
CA VAL A 149 -8.96 -15.48 -10.91
C VAL A 149 -10.36 -14.99 -11.24
N PHE A 150 -10.87 -14.01 -10.46
CA PHE A 150 -12.23 -13.48 -10.62
C PHE A 150 -12.22 -11.95 -10.77
N PRO A 151 -11.62 -11.39 -11.85
CA PRO A 151 -11.47 -9.94 -12.01
C PRO A 151 -12.81 -9.19 -12.12
N ARG A 152 -13.86 -9.85 -12.61
CA ARG A 152 -15.20 -9.24 -12.73
C ARG A 152 -15.84 -8.99 -11.35
N VAL A 153 -15.62 -9.88 -10.40
CA VAL A 153 -16.18 -9.76 -9.04
C VAL A 153 -15.55 -8.57 -8.31
N THR A 154 -14.24 -8.38 -8.47
CA THR A 154 -13.51 -7.29 -7.81
C THR A 154 -13.73 -5.91 -8.46
N LYS A 155 -14.27 -5.86 -9.69
CA LYS A 155 -14.54 -4.61 -10.40
C LYS A 155 -15.87 -3.94 -10.02
N PHE A 156 -16.79 -4.67 -9.39
CA PHE A 156 -18.16 -4.17 -9.12
C PHE A 156 -18.31 -3.35 -7.83
N GLY A 157 -17.23 -3.16 -7.04
CA GLY A 157 -17.30 -2.53 -5.72
C GLY A 157 -17.66 -1.03 -5.67
N PRO A 158 -17.07 -0.14 -6.49
CA PRO A 158 -17.12 1.30 -6.18
C PRO A 158 -18.39 2.04 -6.58
N CYS A 159 -19.22 1.48 -7.48
CA CYS A 159 -20.21 2.32 -8.21
C CYS A 159 -21.58 2.47 -7.56
N ARG A 160 -21.89 1.76 -6.45
CA ARG A 160 -23.27 1.74 -5.92
C ARG A 160 -23.50 2.40 -4.55
N HIS A 161 -22.47 2.87 -3.86
CA HIS A 161 -22.65 3.39 -2.49
C HIS A 161 -22.53 4.89 -2.29
N ARG A 162 -22.23 5.69 -3.31
CA ARG A 162 -22.16 7.16 -3.17
C ARG A 162 -23.52 7.88 -3.18
N ASN A 163 -24.64 7.19 -3.40
CA ASN A 163 -25.96 7.82 -3.52
C ASN A 163 -27.00 7.31 -2.51
N ARG A 164 -26.60 6.89 -1.33
CA ARG A 164 -27.55 6.64 -0.24
C ARG A 164 -26.97 7.09 1.11
N CYS A 165 -26.98 8.36 1.34
CA CYS A 165 -27.19 9.01 2.64
C CYS A 165 -27.85 10.36 2.35
#